data_38d244cbe0f114a184c7851c261f9804
#
_entry.id   38d244cbe0f114a184c7851c261f9804
#
_cell.length_a   1.000
_cell.length_b   1.000
_cell.length_c   1.000
_cell.angle_alpha   90.00
_cell.angle_beta   90.00
_cell.angle_gamma   90.00
#
_symmetry.space_group_name_H-M   'P 1'
#
loop_
_entity.id
_entity.type
_entity.pdbx_description
1 polymer ?
#
loop_
_entity_poly.entity_id
_entity_poly.type
_entity_poly.pdbx_seq_one_letter_code
_entity_poly.pdbx_strand_id
1 'polypeptide(L)'
;MIVKRKELTFWERLYLPAIWGGFKVTARHFYNTLFRGQTAAKQVAGGFYPEVKWTVAEGYRGAPYLVRDQDGRTKCVSCQLCEFVCPPKAITITPPGPAGVPEAGNVEKAPKEFEINMLRCIFCGYCQEVCPEEAIFLMKDYSLSGYSRDELIYNKEKLLALGGVHQDKIQKWKTK
;
A
#
# COMPACT_ATOMS: atom_id res chain seq x y z
N MET A 1 -29.00 -4.56 -14.89
CA MET A 1 -29.93 -4.55 -13.75
C MET A 1 -30.60 -3.17 -13.72
N ILE A 2 -31.88 -3.05 -14.08
CA ILE A 2 -32.58 -1.75 -14.10
C ILE A 2 -33.14 -1.53 -12.69
N VAL A 3 -32.59 -0.57 -11.98
CA VAL A 3 -33.10 -0.19 -10.65
C VAL A 3 -34.37 0.64 -10.84
N LYS A 4 -35.54 0.06 -10.55
CA LYS A 4 -36.79 0.83 -10.47
C LYS A 4 -36.74 1.76 -9.28
N ARG A 5 -36.71 3.06 -9.54
CA ARG A 5 -36.85 4.08 -8.48
C ARG A 5 -38.28 4.06 -7.97
N LYS A 6 -38.41 3.97 -6.64
CA LYS A 6 -39.72 4.11 -5.98
C LYS A 6 -40.26 5.53 -6.22
N GLU A 7 -41.52 5.65 -6.55
CA GLU A 7 -42.13 6.96 -6.67
C GLU A 7 -42.21 7.65 -5.32
N LEU A 8 -41.77 8.92 -5.29
CA LEU A 8 -41.75 9.72 -4.09
C LEU A 8 -43.19 10.08 -3.66
N THR A 9 -43.51 9.93 -2.39
CA THR A 9 -44.75 10.41 -1.80
C THR A 9 -44.79 11.94 -1.79
N PHE A 10 -45.99 12.53 -1.65
CA PHE A 10 -46.16 13.99 -1.61
C PHE A 10 -45.24 14.66 -0.57
N TRP A 11 -45.11 14.07 0.61
CA TRP A 11 -44.25 14.57 1.68
C TRP A 11 -42.74 14.46 1.36
N GLU A 12 -42.35 13.43 0.66
CA GLU A 12 -40.97 13.27 0.19
C GLU A 12 -40.64 14.27 -0.93
N ARG A 13 -41.59 14.66 -1.76
CA ARG A 13 -41.43 15.72 -2.77
C ARG A 13 -41.23 17.11 -2.18
N LEU A 14 -41.80 17.38 -1.01
CA LEU A 14 -41.64 18.67 -0.34
C LEU A 14 -40.23 18.89 0.26
N TYR A 15 -39.38 17.84 0.31
CA TYR A 15 -38.03 17.86 0.88
C TYR A 15 -37.91 18.33 2.32
N LEU A 16 -38.97 18.93 2.90
CA LEU A 16 -38.95 19.45 4.26
C LEU A 16 -38.61 18.40 5.33
N PRO A 17 -39.16 17.16 5.29
CA PRO A 17 -38.79 16.12 6.25
C PRO A 17 -37.32 15.71 6.12
N ALA A 18 -36.76 15.70 4.88
CA ALA A 18 -35.37 15.38 4.65
C ALA A 18 -34.43 16.48 5.17
N ILE A 19 -34.77 17.75 4.94
CA ILE A 19 -34.03 18.91 5.49
C ILE A 19 -34.04 18.87 7.02
N TRP A 20 -35.20 18.62 7.63
CA TRP A 20 -35.32 18.51 9.09
C TRP A 20 -34.50 17.32 9.64
N GLY A 21 -34.51 16.19 8.96
CA GLY A 21 -33.65 15.05 9.28
C GLY A 21 -32.16 15.40 9.25
N GLY A 22 -31.72 16.07 8.21
CA GLY A 22 -30.35 16.55 8.09
C GLY A 22 -29.97 17.56 9.19
N PHE A 23 -30.86 18.50 9.50
CA PHE A 23 -30.64 19.47 10.57
C PHE A 23 -30.53 18.80 11.94
N LYS A 24 -31.34 17.78 12.22
CA LYS A 24 -31.27 16.99 13.45
C LYS A 24 -29.91 16.29 13.62
N VAL A 25 -29.37 15.77 12.54
CA VAL A 25 -28.03 15.13 12.58
C VAL A 25 -26.94 16.15 12.89
N THR A 26 -26.91 17.27 12.17
CA THR A 26 -25.93 18.34 12.42
C THR A 26 -26.04 18.96 13.80
N ALA A 27 -27.24 19.19 14.28
CA ALA A 27 -27.48 19.70 15.64
C ALA A 27 -26.98 18.72 16.71
N ARG A 28 -27.18 17.42 16.51
CA ARG A 28 -26.65 16.37 17.40
C ARG A 28 -25.12 16.36 17.43
N HIS A 29 -24.46 16.49 16.26
CA HIS A 29 -23.01 16.59 16.20
C HIS A 29 -22.50 17.86 16.88
N PHE A 30 -23.13 18.99 16.62
CA PHE A 30 -22.81 20.26 17.28
C PHE A 30 -22.90 20.14 18.81
N TYR A 31 -24.00 19.60 19.34
CA TYR A 31 -24.17 19.39 20.75
C TYR A 31 -23.11 18.47 21.37
N ASN A 32 -22.81 17.36 20.69
CA ASN A 32 -21.79 16.41 21.17
C ASN A 32 -20.38 17.03 21.15
N THR A 33 -20.08 17.86 20.16
CA THR A 33 -18.78 18.56 20.09
C THR A 33 -18.65 19.62 21.17
N LEU A 34 -19.71 20.40 21.40
CA LEU A 34 -19.68 21.53 22.34
C LEU A 34 -19.73 21.08 23.80
N PHE A 35 -20.62 20.16 24.13
CA PHE A 35 -20.92 19.81 25.54
C PHE A 35 -20.29 18.49 26.00
N ARG A 36 -19.99 17.56 25.10
CA ARG A 36 -19.39 16.27 25.46
C ARG A 36 -17.89 16.18 25.17
N GLY A 37 -17.27 17.22 24.61
CA GLY A 37 -15.86 17.21 24.27
C GLY A 37 -15.47 16.06 23.32
N GLN A 38 -16.46 15.43 22.70
CA GLN A 38 -16.23 14.42 21.69
C GLN A 38 -15.87 15.16 20.40
N THR A 39 -14.59 15.45 20.26
CA THR A 39 -14.08 15.95 19.00
C THR A 39 -14.47 15.00 17.90
N ALA A 40 -14.95 15.55 16.79
CA ALA A 40 -15.31 14.78 15.59
C ALA A 40 -14.19 13.80 15.16
N ALA A 41 -12.96 14.10 15.52
CA ALA A 41 -11.78 13.28 15.29
C ALA A 41 -11.77 11.91 15.99
N LYS A 42 -12.44 11.76 17.15
CA LYS A 42 -12.63 10.43 17.77
C LYS A 42 -13.67 9.56 17.05
N GLN A 43 -14.54 10.19 16.26
CA GLN A 43 -15.59 9.48 15.52
C GLN A 43 -15.25 9.23 14.05
N VAL A 44 -14.25 9.94 13.51
CA VAL A 44 -13.75 9.73 12.15
C VAL A 44 -12.60 8.74 12.19
N ALA A 45 -12.70 7.67 11.44
CA ALA A 45 -11.69 6.62 11.36
C ALA A 45 -10.28 7.11 10.95
N GLY A 46 -10.13 8.39 10.58
CA GLY A 46 -8.87 9.00 10.16
C GLY A 46 -8.06 9.72 11.24
N GLY A 47 -8.58 9.88 12.46
CA GLY A 47 -7.86 10.59 13.53
C GLY A 47 -7.49 12.03 13.19
N PHE A 48 -6.49 12.57 13.89
CA PHE A 48 -5.89 13.89 13.62
C PHE A 48 -4.65 13.73 12.72
N TYR A 49 -4.83 13.47 11.45
CA TYR A 49 -3.71 13.52 10.53
C TYR A 49 -3.25 14.98 10.34
N PRO A 50 -1.94 15.31 10.36
CA PRO A 50 -0.79 14.40 10.36
C PRO A 50 -0.28 13.96 11.74
N GLU A 51 -0.77 14.52 12.85
CA GLU A 51 -0.25 14.30 14.20
C GLU A 51 -0.46 12.84 14.64
N VAL A 52 -1.61 12.28 14.34
CA VAL A 52 -1.92 10.88 14.62
C VAL A 52 -2.29 10.17 13.33
N LYS A 53 -1.41 9.29 12.87
CA LYS A 53 -1.71 8.38 11.75
C LYS A 53 -2.66 7.29 12.22
N TRP A 54 -3.65 6.97 11.41
CA TRP A 54 -4.55 5.86 11.70
C TRP A 54 -3.85 4.51 11.55
N THR A 55 -4.29 3.53 12.31
CA THR A 55 -3.80 2.16 12.20
C THR A 55 -4.42 1.49 10.97
N VAL A 56 -3.57 1.09 10.03
CA VAL A 56 -4.02 0.36 8.83
C VAL A 56 -4.26 -1.12 9.15
N ALA A 57 -5.19 -1.73 8.44
CA ALA A 57 -5.48 -3.16 8.56
C ALA A 57 -4.25 -4.02 8.19
N GLU A 58 -4.22 -5.27 8.70
CA GLU A 58 -3.08 -6.17 8.43
C GLU A 58 -2.91 -6.50 6.95
N GLY A 59 -4.01 -6.63 6.21
CA GLY A 59 -4.00 -6.87 4.77
C GLY A 59 -3.81 -5.63 3.89
N TYR A 60 -3.38 -4.49 4.47
CA TYR A 60 -3.18 -3.27 3.70
C TYR A 60 -2.05 -3.40 2.68
N ARG A 61 -2.30 -2.94 1.46
CA ARG A 61 -1.36 -2.97 0.34
C ARG A 61 -0.75 -1.58 0.13
N GLY A 62 0.32 -1.29 0.86
CA GLY A 62 1.09 -0.04 0.70
C GLY A 62 2.27 -0.23 -0.25
N ALA A 63 3.33 0.58 -0.05
CA ALA A 63 4.48 0.56 -0.95
C ALA A 63 5.21 -0.78 -0.96
N PRO A 64 5.59 -1.30 -2.15
CA PRO A 64 6.43 -2.48 -2.24
C PRO A 64 7.87 -2.18 -1.77
N TYR A 65 8.49 -3.18 -1.13
CA TYR A 65 9.88 -3.16 -0.69
C TYR A 65 10.55 -4.51 -0.87
N LEU A 66 11.87 -4.52 -0.93
CA LEU A 66 12.68 -5.74 -1.00
C LEU A 66 13.25 -6.10 0.37
N VAL A 67 13.40 -7.39 0.63
CA VAL A 67 13.95 -7.91 1.88
C VAL A 67 15.30 -8.58 1.68
N ARG A 68 16.09 -8.58 2.76
CA ARG A 68 17.32 -9.34 2.88
C ARG A 68 17.09 -10.62 3.66
N ASP A 69 17.91 -11.61 3.40
CA ASP A 69 17.99 -12.83 4.21
C ASP A 69 18.71 -12.55 5.56
N GLN A 70 18.70 -13.54 6.44
CA GLN A 70 19.41 -13.47 7.73
C GLN A 70 20.91 -13.20 7.57
N ASP A 71 21.50 -13.67 6.48
CA ASP A 71 22.91 -13.43 6.12
C ASP A 71 23.16 -12.01 5.55
N GLY A 72 22.13 -11.14 5.49
CA GLY A 72 22.22 -9.80 4.91
C GLY A 72 22.21 -9.77 3.38
N ARG A 73 22.08 -10.91 2.70
CA ARG A 73 22.02 -11.02 1.24
C ARG A 73 20.61 -10.68 0.74
N THR A 74 20.52 -10.12 -0.48
CA THR A 74 19.21 -9.93 -1.09
C THR A 74 18.57 -11.28 -1.43
N LYS A 75 17.29 -11.47 -1.07
CA LYS A 75 16.55 -12.69 -1.43
C LYS A 75 16.14 -12.73 -2.91
N CYS A 76 16.17 -11.60 -3.60
CA CYS A 76 15.78 -11.53 -5.00
C CYS A 76 16.80 -12.23 -5.88
N VAL A 77 16.34 -13.16 -6.72
CA VAL A 77 17.14 -13.94 -7.67
C VAL A 77 16.94 -13.49 -9.12
N SER A 78 16.43 -12.30 -9.35
CA SER A 78 16.27 -11.71 -10.69
C SER A 78 15.45 -12.54 -11.68
N CYS A 79 14.45 -13.27 -11.22
CA CYS A 79 13.60 -14.13 -12.05
C CYS A 79 12.61 -13.36 -12.94
N GLN A 80 12.49 -12.04 -12.79
CA GLN A 80 11.65 -11.12 -13.58
C GLN A 80 10.13 -11.39 -13.54
N LEU A 81 9.66 -12.36 -12.77
CA LEU A 81 8.23 -12.68 -12.68
C LEU A 81 7.37 -11.50 -12.18
N CYS A 82 7.89 -10.71 -11.23
CA CYS A 82 7.19 -9.53 -10.73
C CYS A 82 7.12 -8.39 -11.75
N GLU A 83 8.12 -8.26 -12.62
CA GLU A 83 8.11 -7.34 -13.77
C GLU A 83 7.07 -7.78 -14.79
N PHE A 84 7.05 -9.07 -15.12
CA PHE A 84 6.14 -9.63 -16.11
C PHE A 84 4.67 -9.49 -15.69
N VAL A 85 4.36 -9.79 -14.42
CA VAL A 85 2.98 -9.76 -13.90
C VAL A 85 2.48 -8.36 -13.60
N CYS A 86 3.35 -7.34 -13.57
CA CYS A 86 3.01 -5.98 -13.20
C CYS A 86 2.07 -5.32 -14.25
N PRO A 87 0.79 -5.03 -13.94
CA PRO A 87 -0.14 -4.47 -14.91
C PRO A 87 0.31 -3.10 -15.45
N PRO A 88 0.75 -2.13 -14.60
CA PRO A 88 1.21 -0.82 -15.07
C PRO A 88 2.69 -0.82 -15.50
N LYS A 89 3.37 -1.98 -15.52
CA LYS A 89 4.81 -2.09 -15.84
C LYS A 89 5.64 -1.06 -15.05
N ALA A 90 5.43 -1.05 -13.75
CA ALA A 90 6.11 -0.14 -12.84
C ALA A 90 7.45 -0.69 -12.35
N ILE A 91 7.73 -1.97 -12.56
CA ILE A 91 8.93 -2.68 -12.11
C ILE A 91 9.85 -2.91 -13.30
N THR A 92 11.13 -2.61 -13.13
CA THR A 92 12.18 -2.89 -14.11
C THR A 92 13.31 -3.64 -13.41
N ILE A 93 13.73 -4.76 -13.99
CA ILE A 93 14.77 -5.62 -13.41
C ILE A 93 15.84 -5.88 -14.45
N THR A 94 17.07 -5.45 -14.15
CA THR A 94 18.25 -5.80 -14.95
C THR A 94 18.92 -7.02 -14.30
N PRO A 95 18.89 -8.20 -14.96
CA PRO A 95 19.57 -9.38 -14.44
C PRO A 95 21.09 -9.20 -14.44
N PRO A 96 21.83 -9.98 -13.63
CA PRO A 96 23.28 -10.00 -13.71
C PRO A 96 23.71 -10.47 -15.11
N GLY A 97 24.77 -9.88 -15.65
CA GLY A 97 25.31 -10.28 -16.96
C GLY A 97 25.78 -11.74 -16.98
N PRO A 98 26.08 -12.31 -18.19
CA PRO A 98 26.49 -13.71 -18.37
C PRO A 98 27.79 -14.08 -17.64
N ALA A 99 28.57 -13.10 -17.23
CA ALA A 99 29.74 -13.27 -16.36
C ALA A 99 29.41 -12.74 -14.94
N GLY A 100 28.34 -13.29 -14.34
CA GLY A 100 27.94 -12.88 -12.99
C GLY A 100 29.14 -12.80 -12.06
N VAL A 101 29.71 -11.59 -11.92
CA VAL A 101 30.67 -11.31 -10.85
C VAL A 101 29.82 -11.17 -9.61
N PRO A 102 29.83 -12.10 -8.67
CA PRO A 102 29.13 -11.91 -7.41
C PRO A 102 29.78 -10.70 -6.73
N GLU A 103 29.04 -9.59 -6.66
CA GLU A 103 29.38 -8.54 -5.73
C GLU A 103 29.49 -9.20 -4.35
N ALA A 104 30.61 -8.95 -3.65
CA ALA A 104 30.92 -9.59 -2.37
C ALA A 104 29.69 -9.56 -1.44
N GLY A 105 29.13 -10.74 -1.12
CA GLY A 105 27.97 -10.89 -0.25
C GLY A 105 26.61 -11.03 -0.95
N ASN A 106 26.51 -10.95 -2.25
CA ASN A 106 25.25 -11.18 -2.98
C ASN A 106 25.14 -12.62 -3.51
N VAL A 107 23.89 -13.05 -3.66
CA VAL A 107 23.59 -14.30 -4.35
C VAL A 107 24.01 -14.18 -5.83
N GLU A 108 24.59 -15.22 -6.40
CA GLU A 108 25.06 -15.27 -7.78
C GLU A 108 24.04 -14.75 -8.83
N LYS A 109 22.74 -14.88 -8.53
CA LYS A 109 21.64 -14.43 -9.37
C LYS A 109 20.97 -13.14 -8.90
N ALA A 110 21.60 -12.39 -8.00
CA ALA A 110 21.04 -11.12 -7.54
C ALA A 110 20.87 -10.12 -8.70
N PRO A 111 19.81 -9.32 -8.74
CA PRO A 111 19.63 -8.33 -9.79
C PRO A 111 20.74 -7.28 -9.73
N LYS A 112 21.29 -6.93 -10.91
CA LYS A 112 22.21 -5.80 -11.04
C LYS A 112 21.50 -4.50 -10.68
N GLU A 113 20.33 -4.30 -11.27
CA GLU A 113 19.45 -3.17 -10.99
C GLU A 113 18.03 -3.67 -10.74
N PHE A 114 17.36 -3.03 -9.83
CA PHE A 114 15.96 -3.29 -9.54
C PHE A 114 15.30 -1.95 -9.22
N GLU A 115 14.35 -1.55 -10.03
CA GLU A 115 13.68 -0.28 -9.88
C GLU A 115 12.16 -0.45 -9.83
N ILE A 116 11.52 0.33 -8.97
CA ILE A 116 10.06 0.44 -8.93
C ILE A 116 9.67 1.91 -9.05
N ASN A 117 8.92 2.22 -10.09
CA ASN A 117 8.32 3.53 -10.25
C ASN A 117 7.03 3.61 -9.42
N MET A 118 7.11 4.27 -8.24
CA MET A 118 5.99 4.38 -7.31
C MET A 118 4.83 5.23 -7.86
N LEU A 119 5.10 6.11 -8.83
CA LEU A 119 4.07 6.91 -9.50
C LEU A 119 3.19 6.06 -10.45
N ARG A 120 3.77 4.99 -11.01
CA ARG A 120 3.04 4.05 -11.86
C ARG A 120 2.41 2.91 -11.06
N CYS A 121 2.97 2.61 -9.90
CA CYS A 121 2.51 1.50 -9.07
C CYS A 121 1.07 1.71 -8.62
N ILE A 122 0.22 0.70 -8.81
CA ILE A 122 -1.19 0.68 -8.36
C ILE A 122 -1.37 -0.11 -7.06
N PHE A 123 -0.29 -0.53 -6.42
CA PHE A 123 -0.28 -1.25 -5.15
C PHE A 123 -1.16 -2.52 -5.14
N CYS A 124 -1.30 -3.19 -6.27
CA CYS A 124 -2.18 -4.36 -6.43
C CYS A 124 -1.67 -5.62 -5.68
N GLY A 125 -0.37 -5.71 -5.39
CA GLY A 125 0.22 -6.82 -4.65
C GLY A 125 0.61 -8.04 -5.50
N TYR A 126 0.36 -8.07 -6.81
CA TYR A 126 0.71 -9.22 -7.66
C TYR A 126 2.21 -9.55 -7.65
N CYS A 127 3.07 -8.54 -7.52
CA CYS A 127 4.51 -8.75 -7.39
C CYS A 127 4.86 -9.58 -6.15
N GLN A 128 4.16 -9.35 -5.03
CA GLN A 128 4.32 -10.14 -3.82
C GLN A 128 3.77 -11.57 -3.99
N GLU A 129 2.62 -11.71 -4.64
CA GLU A 129 1.96 -13.01 -4.81
C GLU A 129 2.75 -13.95 -5.73
N VAL A 130 3.37 -13.40 -6.80
CA VAL A 130 4.10 -14.20 -7.80
C VAL A 130 5.53 -14.53 -7.38
N CYS A 131 6.10 -13.84 -6.40
CA CYS A 131 7.50 -14.02 -6.02
C CYS A 131 7.75 -15.39 -5.37
N PRO A 132 8.54 -16.30 -5.98
CA PRO A 132 8.80 -17.62 -5.41
C PRO A 132 9.74 -17.54 -4.20
N GLU A 133 10.67 -16.57 -4.20
CA GLU A 133 11.66 -16.39 -3.14
C GLU A 133 11.17 -15.53 -1.98
N GLU A 134 9.91 -15.06 -2.05
CA GLU A 134 9.39 -14.13 -1.04
C GLU A 134 10.33 -12.95 -0.76
N ALA A 135 10.84 -12.37 -1.85
CA ALA A 135 11.82 -11.29 -1.80
C ALA A 135 11.19 -9.90 -1.80
N ILE A 136 9.92 -9.78 -2.18
CA ILE A 136 9.18 -8.52 -2.27
C ILE A 136 7.89 -8.59 -1.45
N PHE A 137 7.66 -7.55 -0.64
CA PHE A 137 6.47 -7.41 0.20
C PHE A 137 5.89 -6.01 0.08
N LEU A 138 4.68 -5.84 0.57
CA LEU A 138 3.98 -4.56 0.67
C LEU A 138 3.97 -4.10 2.13
N MET A 139 4.42 -2.88 2.36
CA MET A 139 4.41 -2.28 3.70
C MET A 139 3.03 -1.70 4.05
N LYS A 140 2.88 -1.33 5.30
CA LYS A 140 1.67 -0.64 5.79
C LYS A 140 1.74 0.88 5.65
N ASP A 141 2.83 1.43 5.09
CA ASP A 141 2.96 2.85 4.87
C ASP A 141 2.24 3.30 3.60
N TYR A 142 1.49 4.37 3.72
CA TYR A 142 0.75 5.02 2.65
C TYR A 142 1.24 6.46 2.38
N SER A 143 2.20 6.94 3.15
CA SER A 143 2.69 8.33 3.08
C SER A 143 3.81 8.47 2.04
N LEU A 144 3.53 8.09 0.79
CA LEU A 144 4.49 8.24 -0.30
C LEU A 144 4.39 9.67 -0.85
N SER A 145 5.39 10.47 -0.57
CA SER A 145 5.50 11.83 -1.10
C SER A 145 6.92 12.14 -1.53
N GLY A 146 7.08 13.02 -2.49
CA GLY A 146 8.37 13.49 -3.00
C GLY A 146 8.20 14.81 -3.72
N TYR A 147 9.26 15.59 -3.80
CA TYR A 147 9.28 16.87 -4.50
C TYR A 147 9.51 16.70 -6.01
N SER A 148 10.10 15.59 -6.41
CA SER A 148 10.37 15.28 -7.81
C SER A 148 9.90 13.88 -8.19
N ARG A 149 9.75 13.63 -9.49
CA ARG A 149 9.40 12.27 -9.99
C ARG A 149 10.51 11.26 -9.74
N ASP A 150 11.75 11.70 -9.81
CA ASP A 150 12.92 10.83 -9.67
C ASP A 150 13.06 10.30 -8.23
N GLU A 151 12.65 11.06 -7.22
CA GLU A 151 12.60 10.62 -5.85
C GLU A 151 11.64 9.45 -5.61
N LEU A 152 10.62 9.33 -6.46
CA LEU A 152 9.61 8.26 -6.41
C LEU A 152 9.94 7.07 -7.33
N ILE A 153 11.11 7.08 -7.97
CA ILE A 153 11.72 5.89 -8.57
C ILE A 153 12.63 5.26 -7.52
N TYR A 154 12.17 4.14 -6.98
CA TYR A 154 12.89 3.46 -5.90
C TYR A 154 13.84 2.43 -6.49
N ASN A 155 15.13 2.67 -6.32
CA ASN A 155 16.19 1.76 -6.73
C ASN A 155 16.36 0.59 -5.73
N LYS A 156 17.15 -0.41 -6.12
CA LYS A 156 17.43 -1.61 -5.32
C LYS A 156 17.86 -1.28 -3.89
N GLU A 157 18.75 -0.32 -3.72
CA GLU A 157 19.28 0.06 -2.41
C GLU A 157 18.22 0.66 -1.50
N LYS A 158 17.42 1.58 -2.01
CA LYS A 158 16.31 2.20 -1.28
C LYS A 158 15.24 1.16 -0.89
N LEU A 159 14.92 0.24 -1.81
CA LEU A 159 13.95 -0.84 -1.55
C LEU A 159 14.44 -1.81 -0.46
N LEU A 160 15.73 -2.14 -0.45
CA LEU A 160 16.34 -3.00 0.56
C LEU A 160 16.52 -2.28 1.91
N ALA A 161 16.73 -0.97 1.90
CA ALA A 161 16.79 -0.16 3.13
C ALA A 161 15.43 -0.09 3.81
N LEU A 162 14.36 0.01 3.04
CA LEU A 162 12.98 0.01 3.55
C LEU A 162 12.57 -1.33 4.16
N GLY A 163 12.98 -2.45 3.54
CA GLY A 163 12.55 -3.78 3.96
C GLY A 163 13.41 -4.41 5.07
N GLY A 164 14.68 -4.03 5.15
CA GLY A 164 15.61 -4.57 6.14
C GLY A 164 15.83 -6.08 6.04
N VAL A 165 16.16 -6.70 7.18
CA VAL A 165 16.37 -8.16 7.31
C VAL A 165 15.07 -8.82 7.75
N HIS A 166 14.60 -9.79 6.99
CA HIS A 166 13.41 -10.57 7.33
C HIS A 166 13.83 -11.76 8.20
N GLN A 167 13.39 -11.78 9.45
CA GLN A 167 13.77 -12.83 10.41
C GLN A 167 12.89 -14.10 10.26
N ASP A 168 11.69 -13.95 9.74
CA ASP A 168 10.76 -15.06 9.63
C ASP A 168 10.82 -15.72 8.25
N LYS A 169 10.91 -17.04 8.25
CA LYS A 169 10.65 -17.86 7.06
C LYS A 169 9.15 -17.80 6.75
N ILE A 170 8.70 -16.71 6.15
CA ILE A 170 7.32 -16.60 5.68
C ILE A 170 7.16 -17.56 4.51
N GLN A 171 6.63 -18.73 4.78
CA GLN A 171 6.31 -19.70 3.74
C GLN A 171 4.86 -19.47 3.32
N LYS A 172 4.65 -18.70 2.25
CA LYS A 172 3.33 -18.44 1.65
C LYS A 172 2.47 -19.70 1.45
N TRP A 173 3.11 -20.84 1.31
CA TRP A 173 2.47 -22.11 0.95
C TRP A 173 2.13 -23.00 2.14
N LYS A 174 2.53 -22.64 3.37
CA LYS A 174 2.24 -23.43 4.58
C LYS A 174 1.00 -22.98 5.36
N THR A 175 0.39 -21.86 4.98
CA THR A 175 -0.83 -21.36 5.63
C THR A 175 -2.07 -21.61 4.75
N LYS A 176 -2.31 -22.85 4.40
CA LYS A 176 -3.62 -23.31 3.92
C LYS A 176 -4.09 -24.46 4.78
#